data_67f90b5f1361df35fe68aee7a52947d5
#
_entry.id   67f90b5f1361df35fe68aee7a52947d5
#
_cell.length_a   1.000
_cell.length_b   1.000
_cell.length_c   1.000
_cell.angle_alpha   90.00
_cell.angle_beta   90.00
_cell.angle_gamma   90.00
#
_symmetry.space_group_name_H-M   'P 1'
#
loop_
_entity.id
_entity.type
_entity.pdbx_description
1 polymer ?
#
loop_
_entity_poly.entity_id
_entity_poly.type
_entity_poly.pdbx_seq_one_letter_code
_entity_poly.pdbx_strand_id
1 'polypeptide(L)'
;ERQLSNLINVPFDITVTAPEAIALQPPWPLDLQQTLIQGFSDNPQLLALQAARDALLRQADRRAAELLPSLRLFAQAGVAEVVSNKPVIELAGCCAATNIPELYSQSANWAAGLQLRWRLFDGGVTSGAAAASRAAAVRTEQSLARERNSIRQRLEAAFLDHRAALGQIVASRASYAASREAFRDVRARYQLGLADYTDMSSTIRLLTQAMEGVAESITLANVSYAQLLRELLPVPNQPGQPISLPLVLEPAGGASTRPSRATPTAQPIPQTRTTPPARWRAAAPPEG
;
A
#
# COMPACT_ATOMS: atom_id res chain seq x y z
N GLU A 1 -18.17 -11.26 17.93
CA GLU A 1 -17.27 -12.42 17.74
C GLU A 1 -17.26 -12.89 16.29
N ARG A 2 -18.42 -13.21 15.65
CA ARG A 2 -18.50 -13.65 14.24
C ARG A 2 -18.00 -12.60 13.25
N GLN A 3 -18.25 -11.31 13.47
CA GLN A 3 -17.73 -10.24 12.61
C GLN A 3 -16.19 -10.18 12.68
N LEU A 4 -15.63 -10.39 13.85
CA LEU A 4 -14.17 -10.39 14.03
C LEU A 4 -13.54 -11.60 13.33
N SER A 5 -14.15 -12.79 13.45
CA SER A 5 -13.70 -14.00 12.75
C SER A 5 -13.71 -13.81 11.22
N ASN A 6 -14.74 -13.16 10.68
CA ASN A 6 -14.82 -12.84 9.25
C ASN A 6 -13.75 -11.82 8.80
N LEU A 7 -13.47 -10.80 9.61
CA LEU A 7 -12.44 -9.82 9.31
C LEU A 7 -11.03 -10.40 9.30
N ILE A 8 -10.77 -11.39 10.17
CA ILE A 8 -9.47 -12.06 10.28
C ILE A 8 -9.38 -13.26 9.32
N ASN A 9 -10.48 -13.57 8.60
CA ASN A 9 -10.57 -14.70 7.68
C ASN A 9 -10.23 -16.06 8.34
N VAL A 10 -10.73 -16.26 9.57
CA VAL A 10 -10.55 -17.51 10.33
C VAL A 10 -11.70 -18.47 9.99
N PRO A 11 -11.46 -19.79 9.89
CA PRO A 11 -12.51 -20.81 9.68
C PRO A 11 -13.64 -20.71 10.71
N PHE A 12 -14.85 -21.12 10.32
CA PHE A 12 -16.08 -20.98 11.12
C PHE A 12 -16.08 -21.76 12.46
N ASP A 13 -15.20 -22.71 12.61
CA ASP A 13 -15.04 -23.56 13.80
C ASP A 13 -14.21 -22.90 14.90
N ILE A 14 -13.53 -21.78 14.58
CA ILE A 14 -12.72 -21.03 15.55
C ILE A 14 -13.50 -19.83 16.08
N THR A 15 -13.71 -19.81 17.39
CA THR A 15 -14.30 -18.66 18.07
C THR A 15 -13.20 -17.72 18.55
N VAL A 16 -13.19 -16.50 18.01
CA VAL A 16 -12.24 -15.46 18.44
C VAL A 16 -12.83 -14.71 19.61
N THR A 17 -12.19 -14.83 20.78
CA THR A 17 -12.54 -14.08 21.99
C THR A 17 -11.41 -13.13 22.36
N ALA A 18 -11.75 -11.98 22.93
CA ALA A 18 -10.78 -11.06 23.51
C ALA A 18 -10.69 -11.35 25.03
N PRO A 19 -9.67 -12.08 25.50
CA PRO A 19 -9.59 -12.50 26.89
C PRO A 19 -9.12 -11.39 27.83
N GLU A 20 -8.57 -10.32 27.30
CA GLU A 20 -7.98 -9.26 28.11
C GLU A 20 -8.99 -8.18 28.50
N ALA A 21 -8.86 -7.67 29.73
CA ALA A 21 -9.61 -6.51 30.16
C ALA A 21 -9.25 -5.30 29.28
N ILE A 22 -10.23 -4.42 29.03
CA ILE A 22 -10.03 -3.20 28.25
C ILE A 22 -9.07 -2.30 29.02
N ALA A 23 -7.79 -2.29 28.60
CA ALA A 23 -6.77 -1.39 29.11
C ALA A 23 -6.69 -0.15 28.20
N LEU A 24 -6.41 1.01 28.81
CA LEU A 24 -6.18 2.24 28.06
C LEU A 24 -4.83 2.14 27.32
N GLN A 25 -4.85 2.39 26.03
CA GLN A 25 -3.63 2.50 25.23
C GLN A 25 -2.81 3.73 25.68
N PRO A 26 -1.47 3.69 25.54
CA PRO A 26 -0.65 4.86 25.84
C PRO A 26 -1.07 6.06 24.98
N PRO A 27 -0.86 7.29 25.48
CA PRO A 27 -1.19 8.49 24.71
C PRO A 27 -0.38 8.51 23.40
N TRP A 28 -1.00 9.10 22.36
CA TRP A 28 -0.36 9.23 21.04
C TRP A 28 0.96 9.99 21.16
N PRO A 29 2.10 9.43 20.70
CA PRO A 29 3.43 9.97 21.00
C PRO A 29 3.85 11.11 20.07
N LEU A 30 3.22 11.26 18.90
CA LEU A 30 3.56 12.28 17.92
C LEU A 30 2.67 13.52 18.07
N ASP A 31 3.20 14.68 17.72
CA ASP A 31 2.39 15.85 17.52
C ASP A 31 1.62 15.79 16.19
N LEU A 32 0.71 16.75 15.97
CA LEU A 32 -0.11 16.80 14.78
C LEU A 32 0.76 16.92 13.51
N GLN A 33 1.81 17.76 13.54
CA GLN A 33 2.66 17.96 12.37
C GLN A 33 3.47 16.71 12.01
N GLN A 34 4.05 16.06 13.02
CA GLN A 34 4.78 14.80 12.82
C GLN A 34 3.87 13.70 12.29
N THR A 35 2.65 13.60 12.84
CA THR A 35 1.62 12.65 12.35
C THR A 35 1.27 12.89 10.88
N LEU A 36 1.09 14.15 10.47
CA LEU A 36 0.82 14.50 9.07
C LEU A 36 2.00 14.19 8.14
N ILE A 37 3.23 14.50 8.56
CA ILE A 37 4.44 14.22 7.77
C ILE A 37 4.55 12.72 7.54
N GLN A 38 4.39 11.91 8.58
CA GLN A 38 4.47 10.46 8.47
C GLN A 38 3.33 9.89 7.61
N GLY A 39 2.10 10.39 7.79
CA GLY A 39 0.96 9.96 6.97
C GLY A 39 1.09 10.29 5.49
N PHE A 40 1.87 11.32 5.12
CA PHE A 40 2.14 11.62 3.71
C PHE A 40 3.30 10.82 3.13
N SER A 41 4.33 10.49 3.92
CA SER A 41 5.51 9.78 3.43
C SER A 41 5.19 8.34 3.01
N ASP A 42 4.38 7.65 3.80
CA ASP A 42 4.21 6.21 3.70
C ASP A 42 2.86 5.79 3.07
N ASN A 43 2.04 6.77 2.66
CA ASN A 43 0.71 6.48 2.14
C ASN A 43 0.75 5.84 0.74
N PRO A 44 0.31 4.58 0.60
CA PRO A 44 0.39 3.85 -0.66
C PRO A 44 -0.49 4.45 -1.77
N GLN A 45 -1.58 5.15 -1.44
CA GLN A 45 -2.44 5.82 -2.42
C GLN A 45 -1.72 7.01 -3.07
N LEU A 46 -0.94 7.78 -2.29
CA LEU A 46 -0.13 8.86 -2.84
C LEU A 46 0.97 8.33 -3.74
N LEU A 47 1.66 7.27 -3.32
CA LEU A 47 2.69 6.61 -4.13
C LEU A 47 2.11 6.06 -5.43
N ALA A 48 0.95 5.44 -5.40
CA ALA A 48 0.26 4.93 -6.58
C ALA A 48 -0.13 6.06 -7.56
N LEU A 49 -0.65 7.18 -7.08
CA LEU A 49 -0.99 8.34 -7.92
C LEU A 49 0.27 9.00 -8.51
N GLN A 50 1.37 9.06 -7.77
CA GLN A 50 2.66 9.54 -8.30
C GLN A 50 3.16 8.63 -9.42
N ALA A 51 3.17 7.32 -9.20
CA ALA A 51 3.56 6.35 -10.20
C ALA A 51 2.65 6.41 -11.46
N ALA A 52 1.34 6.58 -11.27
CA ALA A 52 0.40 6.74 -12.38
C ALA A 52 0.66 8.01 -13.19
N ARG A 53 0.96 9.16 -12.54
CA ARG A 53 1.36 10.38 -13.22
C ARG A 53 2.63 10.17 -14.04
N ASP A 54 3.65 9.57 -13.45
CA ASP A 54 4.93 9.33 -14.11
C ASP A 54 4.79 8.37 -15.29
N ALA A 55 3.94 7.33 -15.17
CA ALA A 55 3.60 6.44 -16.26
C ALA A 55 2.95 7.18 -17.44
N LEU A 56 2.04 8.13 -17.17
CA LEU A 56 1.40 8.94 -18.21
C LEU A 56 2.39 9.90 -18.91
N LEU A 57 3.35 10.45 -18.17
CA LEU A 57 4.44 11.26 -18.76
C LEU A 57 5.33 10.41 -19.66
N ARG A 58 5.74 9.21 -19.20
CA ARG A 58 6.49 8.27 -20.03
C ARG A 58 5.70 7.78 -21.24
N GLN A 59 4.38 7.65 -21.10
CA GLN A 59 3.51 7.34 -22.23
C GLN A 59 3.49 8.49 -23.26
N ALA A 60 3.46 9.72 -22.80
CA ALA A 60 3.53 10.89 -23.69
C ALA A 60 4.86 10.93 -24.46
N ASP A 61 5.98 10.66 -23.78
CA ASP A 61 7.31 10.59 -24.41
C ASP A 61 7.38 9.44 -25.43
N ARG A 62 6.83 8.28 -25.08
CA ARG A 62 6.73 7.14 -26.00
C ARG A 62 5.91 7.48 -27.24
N ARG A 63 4.76 8.16 -27.07
CA ARG A 63 3.95 8.64 -28.20
C ARG A 63 4.72 9.61 -29.07
N ALA A 64 5.40 10.59 -28.48
CA ALA A 64 6.21 11.54 -29.22
C ALA A 64 7.34 10.86 -30.01
N ALA A 65 7.93 9.80 -29.45
CA ALA A 65 8.98 8.99 -30.11
C ALA A 65 8.48 8.15 -31.29
N GLU A 66 7.17 8.00 -31.49
CA GLU A 66 6.63 7.27 -32.66
C GLU A 66 6.91 7.95 -34.00
N LEU A 67 7.29 9.24 -34.00
CA LEU A 67 7.77 9.97 -35.18
C LEU A 67 9.24 9.74 -35.49
N LEU A 68 10.00 9.15 -34.56
CA LEU A 68 11.39 8.82 -34.78
C LEU A 68 11.53 7.50 -35.56
N PRO A 69 12.63 7.36 -36.38
CA PRO A 69 12.89 6.10 -37.04
C PRO A 69 13.11 4.97 -36.03
N SER A 70 12.43 3.85 -36.23
CA SER A 70 12.58 2.66 -35.42
C SER A 70 13.24 1.53 -36.21
N LEU A 71 14.32 0.96 -35.67
CA LEU A 71 15.02 -0.19 -36.22
C LEU A 71 14.69 -1.40 -35.37
N ARG A 72 14.22 -2.46 -36.03
CA ARG A 72 13.90 -3.74 -35.37
C ARG A 72 14.70 -4.86 -36.03
N LEU A 73 15.35 -5.66 -35.21
CA LEU A 73 15.85 -6.98 -35.61
C LEU A 73 14.70 -7.98 -35.41
N PHE A 74 14.43 -8.79 -36.42
CA PHE A 74 13.48 -9.90 -36.31
C PHE A 74 14.09 -11.18 -36.77
N ALA A 75 13.73 -12.28 -36.15
CA ALA A 75 14.00 -13.63 -36.56
C ALA A 75 12.75 -14.46 -36.30
N GLN A 76 12.31 -15.18 -37.30
CA GLN A 76 11.18 -16.10 -37.21
C GLN A 76 11.54 -17.41 -37.89
N ALA A 77 11.10 -18.52 -37.31
CA ALA A 77 11.15 -19.84 -37.90
C ALA A 77 9.78 -20.48 -37.71
N GLY A 78 9.35 -21.19 -38.72
CA GLY A 78 8.07 -21.89 -38.70
C GLY A 78 8.11 -23.16 -39.50
N VAL A 79 7.35 -24.14 -39.07
CA VAL A 79 7.06 -25.37 -39.83
C VAL A 79 5.56 -25.36 -40.10
N ALA A 80 5.19 -25.50 -41.36
CA ALA A 80 3.81 -25.64 -41.75
C ALA A 80 3.61 -27.00 -42.41
N GLU A 81 2.62 -27.72 -41.96
CA GLU A 81 2.18 -28.98 -42.48
C GLU A 81 0.77 -28.77 -43.06
N VAL A 82 0.63 -29.14 -44.33
CA VAL A 82 -0.66 -29.08 -45.00
C VAL A 82 -1.03 -30.48 -45.45
N VAL A 83 -2.07 -31.00 -44.86
CA VAL A 83 -2.71 -32.27 -45.29
C VAL A 83 -3.98 -31.90 -46.03
N SER A 84 -4.03 -32.19 -47.33
CA SER A 84 -5.20 -31.92 -48.15
C SER A 84 -5.87 -33.23 -48.53
N ASN A 85 -7.03 -33.50 -47.93
CA ASN A 85 -7.94 -34.54 -48.34
C ASN A 85 -8.79 -34.00 -49.50
N LYS A 86 -8.42 -34.33 -50.75
CA LYS A 86 -9.24 -33.99 -51.90
C LYS A 86 -10.28 -35.06 -52.11
N PRO A 87 -11.56 -34.68 -52.25
CA PRO A 87 -12.57 -35.61 -52.67
C PRO A 87 -12.24 -36.12 -54.11
N VAL A 88 -12.65 -37.34 -54.40
CA VAL A 88 -12.53 -37.97 -55.74
C VAL A 88 -13.04 -36.99 -56.77
N ILE A 89 -12.19 -36.59 -57.71
CA ILE A 89 -12.60 -35.77 -58.87
C ILE A 89 -13.03 -36.75 -59.94
N GLU A 90 -14.36 -36.88 -60.13
CA GLU A 90 -14.90 -37.57 -61.30
C GLU A 90 -14.78 -36.66 -62.52
N LEU A 91 -13.83 -36.99 -63.44
CA LEU A 91 -13.83 -36.34 -64.75
C LEU A 91 -14.93 -36.99 -65.59
N ALA A 92 -16.06 -36.30 -65.79
CA ALA A 92 -17.12 -36.73 -66.68
C ALA A 92 -16.58 -36.86 -68.10
N GLY A 93 -16.54 -38.07 -68.60
CA GLY A 93 -16.43 -38.33 -70.05
C GLY A 93 -15.29 -39.20 -70.56
N CYS A 94 -14.26 -39.55 -69.89
CA CYS A 94 -13.24 -40.38 -70.50
C CYS A 94 -12.25 -41.02 -69.56
N CYS A 95 -12.39 -41.32 -68.41
CA CYS A 95 -11.37 -42.14 -67.68
C CYS A 95 -11.86 -42.61 -66.35
N ALA A 96 -11.42 -43.81 -65.92
CA ALA A 96 -11.69 -44.35 -64.59
C ALA A 96 -11.30 -43.31 -63.50
N ALA A 97 -12.15 -43.21 -62.48
CA ALA A 97 -11.92 -42.33 -61.33
C ALA A 97 -10.48 -42.50 -60.82
N THR A 98 -9.65 -41.49 -60.99
CA THR A 98 -8.28 -41.49 -60.46
C THR A 98 -8.32 -41.04 -59.02
N ASN A 99 -8.02 -41.94 -58.13
CA ASN A 99 -7.88 -41.61 -56.72
C ASN A 99 -6.58 -40.76 -56.58
N ILE A 100 -6.74 -39.47 -56.28
CA ILE A 100 -5.62 -38.61 -56.05
C ILE A 100 -5.18 -38.87 -54.61
N PRO A 101 -3.96 -39.39 -54.38
CA PRO A 101 -3.51 -39.65 -53.04
C PRO A 101 -3.48 -38.37 -52.21
N GLU A 102 -3.61 -38.53 -50.91
CA GLU A 102 -3.50 -37.39 -49.97
C GLU A 102 -2.26 -36.59 -50.29
N LEU A 103 -2.42 -35.30 -50.55
CA LEU A 103 -1.31 -34.40 -50.76
C LEU A 103 -0.78 -33.95 -49.39
N TYR A 104 0.31 -34.52 -48.99
CA TYR A 104 1.07 -34.14 -47.82
C TYR A 104 2.17 -33.16 -48.23
N SER A 105 2.14 -31.98 -47.66
CA SER A 105 3.19 -30.97 -47.85
C SER A 105 3.69 -30.47 -46.53
N GLN A 106 4.98 -30.65 -46.27
CA GLN A 106 5.66 -30.08 -45.14
C GLN A 106 6.62 -29.00 -45.62
N SER A 107 6.50 -27.80 -45.11
CA SER A 107 7.39 -26.70 -45.42
C SER A 107 8.02 -26.14 -44.16
N ALA A 108 9.31 -25.99 -44.16
CA ALA A 108 10.04 -25.25 -43.14
C ALA A 108 10.43 -23.89 -43.71
N ASN A 109 10.09 -22.84 -43.00
CA ASN A 109 10.46 -21.49 -43.37
C ASN A 109 11.20 -20.79 -42.24
N TRP A 110 12.13 -19.96 -42.58
CA TRP A 110 12.80 -19.07 -41.66
C TRP A 110 13.03 -17.71 -42.32
N ALA A 111 13.00 -16.68 -41.55
CA ALA A 111 13.35 -15.34 -41.97
C ALA A 111 14.04 -14.60 -40.83
N ALA A 112 15.10 -13.91 -41.14
CA ALA A 112 15.78 -13.01 -40.22
C ALA A 112 16.17 -11.75 -40.98
N GLY A 113 16.05 -10.61 -40.29
CA GLY A 113 16.38 -9.36 -40.95
C GLY A 113 16.24 -8.13 -40.05
N LEU A 114 16.55 -7.00 -40.64
CA LEU A 114 16.42 -5.68 -40.05
C LEU A 114 15.26 -4.94 -40.72
N GLN A 115 14.35 -4.44 -39.96
CA GLN A 115 13.22 -3.62 -40.41
C GLN A 115 13.40 -2.20 -39.92
N LEU A 116 13.58 -1.24 -40.84
CA LEU A 116 13.54 0.20 -40.54
C LEU A 116 12.13 0.71 -40.83
N ARG A 117 11.51 1.31 -39.82
CA ARG A 117 10.22 1.98 -39.98
C ARG A 117 10.35 3.43 -39.54
N TRP A 118 10.01 4.35 -40.42
CA TRP A 118 10.00 5.78 -40.14
C TRP A 118 8.71 6.42 -40.65
N ARG A 119 7.99 7.05 -39.74
CA ARG A 119 6.77 7.77 -40.07
C ARG A 119 7.12 9.24 -40.25
N LEU A 120 7.19 9.67 -41.50
CA LEU A 120 7.59 11.04 -41.84
C LEU A 120 6.48 12.08 -41.56
N PHE A 121 5.21 11.66 -41.71
CA PHE A 121 4.06 12.52 -41.50
C PHE A 121 2.84 11.69 -41.07
N ASP A 122 2.08 12.18 -40.10
CA ASP A 122 0.88 11.51 -39.59
C ASP A 122 -0.31 12.47 -39.36
N GLY A 123 -0.25 13.68 -39.91
CA GLY A 123 -1.33 14.66 -39.76
C GLY A 123 -1.55 15.16 -38.32
N GLY A 124 -0.55 15.01 -37.44
CA GLY A 124 -0.64 15.49 -36.05
C GLY A 124 -1.25 14.48 -35.07
N VAL A 125 -1.55 13.25 -35.50
CA VAL A 125 -2.12 12.20 -34.64
C VAL A 125 -1.20 11.87 -33.45
N THR A 126 0.09 11.68 -33.71
CA THR A 126 1.11 11.39 -32.66
C THR A 126 1.27 12.55 -31.67
N SER A 127 1.37 13.78 -32.17
CA SER A 127 1.48 14.97 -31.31
C SER A 127 0.22 15.19 -30.46
N GLY A 128 -0.95 15.00 -31.05
CA GLY A 128 -2.24 15.03 -30.34
C GLY A 128 -2.37 13.94 -29.26
N ALA A 129 -1.93 12.71 -29.56
CA ALA A 129 -1.91 11.62 -28.60
C ALA A 129 -0.92 11.86 -27.44
N ALA A 130 0.25 12.46 -27.73
CA ALA A 130 1.21 12.87 -26.70
C ALA A 130 0.65 14.00 -25.83
N ALA A 131 0.00 14.99 -26.43
CA ALA A 131 -0.66 16.09 -25.70
C ALA A 131 -1.79 15.56 -24.80
N ALA A 132 -2.61 14.63 -25.30
CA ALA A 132 -3.66 13.97 -24.51
C ALA A 132 -3.08 13.23 -23.28
N SER A 133 -1.95 12.51 -23.44
CA SER A 133 -1.28 11.84 -22.32
C SER A 133 -0.72 12.82 -21.30
N ARG A 134 -0.15 13.96 -21.73
CA ARG A 134 0.28 15.04 -20.83
C ARG A 134 -0.90 15.67 -20.07
N ALA A 135 -2.01 15.92 -20.75
CA ALA A 135 -3.21 16.43 -20.11
C ALA A 135 -3.79 15.43 -19.07
N ALA A 136 -3.71 14.13 -19.36
CA ALA A 136 -4.07 13.09 -18.40
C ALA A 136 -3.13 13.07 -17.18
N ALA A 137 -1.82 13.29 -17.37
CA ALA A 137 -0.86 13.42 -16.27
C ALA A 137 -1.19 14.61 -15.35
N VAL A 138 -1.50 15.78 -15.93
CA VAL A 138 -1.95 16.96 -15.17
C VAL A 138 -3.22 16.66 -14.38
N ARG A 139 -4.19 15.94 -14.96
CA ARG A 139 -5.41 15.51 -14.26
C ARG A 139 -5.07 14.63 -13.07
N THR A 140 -4.14 13.68 -13.23
CA THR A 140 -3.68 12.80 -12.16
C THR A 140 -2.97 13.59 -11.05
N GLU A 141 -2.21 14.61 -11.39
CA GLU A 141 -1.59 15.53 -10.44
C GLU A 141 -2.62 16.30 -9.60
N GLN A 142 -3.71 16.76 -10.23
CA GLN A 142 -4.83 17.38 -9.49
C GLN A 142 -5.54 16.36 -8.57
N SER A 143 -5.59 15.09 -8.99
CA SER A 143 -6.12 14.01 -8.13
C SER A 143 -5.20 13.75 -6.94
N LEU A 144 -3.88 13.79 -7.14
CA LEU A 144 -2.88 13.70 -6.06
C LEU A 144 -3.04 14.83 -5.04
N ALA A 145 -3.24 16.06 -5.51
CA ALA A 145 -3.46 17.21 -4.62
C ALA A 145 -4.75 17.05 -3.79
N ARG A 146 -5.84 16.59 -4.43
CA ARG A 146 -7.10 16.31 -3.73
C ARG A 146 -6.94 15.21 -2.68
N GLU A 147 -6.25 14.12 -3.01
CA GLU A 147 -6.01 13.03 -2.07
C GLU A 147 -5.15 13.47 -0.88
N ARG A 148 -4.10 14.28 -1.11
CA ARG A 148 -3.34 14.89 0.00
C ARG A 148 -4.22 15.69 0.95
N ASN A 149 -5.12 16.51 0.42
CA ASN A 149 -6.05 17.28 1.25
C ASN A 149 -7.02 16.37 2.01
N SER A 150 -7.51 15.31 1.38
CA SER A 150 -8.38 14.32 2.02
C SER A 150 -7.69 13.58 3.15
N ILE A 151 -6.46 13.11 2.93
CA ILE A 151 -5.64 12.46 3.97
C ILE A 151 -5.39 13.42 5.13
N ARG A 152 -5.03 14.67 4.81
CA ARG A 152 -4.83 15.70 5.83
C ARG A 152 -6.07 15.87 6.71
N GLN A 153 -7.24 16.04 6.10
CA GLN A 153 -8.49 16.19 6.85
C GLN A 153 -8.81 14.98 7.72
N ARG A 154 -8.61 13.75 7.20
CA ARG A 154 -8.84 12.53 7.98
C ARG A 154 -7.89 12.41 9.17
N LEU A 155 -6.60 12.69 8.96
CA LEU A 155 -5.60 12.64 10.04
C LEU A 155 -5.83 13.72 11.09
N GLU A 156 -6.14 14.96 10.67
CA GLU A 156 -6.48 16.05 11.60
C GLU A 156 -7.72 15.71 12.44
N ALA A 157 -8.77 15.19 11.80
CA ALA A 157 -9.99 14.77 12.50
C ALA A 157 -9.70 13.63 13.48
N ALA A 158 -9.02 12.56 13.04
CA ALA A 158 -8.69 11.42 13.89
C ALA A 158 -7.80 11.82 15.09
N PHE A 159 -6.85 12.75 14.88
CA PHE A 159 -6.00 13.27 15.95
C PHE A 159 -6.80 14.07 16.99
N LEU A 160 -7.70 14.95 16.53
CA LEU A 160 -8.54 15.75 17.43
C LEU A 160 -9.55 14.88 18.18
N ASP A 161 -10.15 13.88 17.51
CA ASP A 161 -11.06 12.93 18.12
C ASP A 161 -10.38 12.11 19.21
N HIS A 162 -9.14 11.65 18.95
CA HIS A 162 -8.36 10.95 19.98
C HIS A 162 -8.05 11.85 21.19
N ARG A 163 -7.66 13.10 20.94
CA ARG A 163 -7.40 14.06 22.01
C ARG A 163 -8.67 14.37 22.82
N ALA A 164 -9.80 14.50 22.16
CA ALA A 164 -11.10 14.70 22.81
C ALA A 164 -11.49 13.48 23.65
N ALA A 165 -11.29 12.27 23.13
CA ALA A 165 -11.57 11.02 23.84
C ALA A 165 -10.72 10.87 25.11
N LEU A 166 -9.44 11.26 25.07
CA LEU A 166 -8.60 11.30 26.27
C LEU A 166 -9.12 12.31 27.31
N GLY A 167 -9.59 13.49 26.88
CA GLY A 167 -10.27 14.47 27.77
C GLY A 167 -11.54 13.89 28.38
N GLN A 168 -12.33 13.13 27.63
CA GLN A 168 -13.54 12.48 28.12
C GLN A 168 -13.27 11.47 29.25
N ILE A 169 -12.13 10.75 29.22
CA ILE A 169 -11.74 9.84 30.31
C ILE A 169 -11.55 10.59 31.62
N VAL A 170 -10.94 11.77 31.58
CA VAL A 170 -10.73 12.58 32.77
C VAL A 170 -12.08 13.01 33.39
N ALA A 171 -13.01 13.45 32.55
CA ALA A 171 -14.36 13.84 32.99
C ALA A 171 -15.16 12.64 33.56
N SER A 172 -15.13 11.49 32.88
CA SER A 172 -15.82 10.27 33.31
C SER A 172 -15.29 9.76 34.66
N ARG A 173 -13.96 9.78 34.84
CA ARG A 173 -13.34 9.40 36.14
C ARG A 173 -13.72 10.35 37.28
N ALA A 174 -13.81 11.66 37.01
CA ALA A 174 -14.28 12.64 38.00
C ALA A 174 -15.74 12.39 38.36
N SER A 175 -16.60 12.14 37.37
CA SER A 175 -18.01 11.77 37.59
C SER A 175 -18.17 10.48 38.42
N TYR A 176 -17.36 9.45 38.09
CA TYR A 176 -17.34 8.20 38.86
C TYR A 176 -16.91 8.45 40.33
N ALA A 177 -15.88 9.24 40.56
CA ALA A 177 -15.41 9.57 41.90
C ALA A 177 -16.52 10.28 42.72
N ALA A 178 -17.19 11.28 42.13
CA ALA A 178 -18.30 11.98 42.77
C ALA A 178 -19.51 11.05 43.04
N SER A 179 -19.88 10.21 42.08
CA SER A 179 -20.98 9.24 42.27
C SER A 179 -20.68 8.21 43.34
N ARG A 180 -19.41 7.77 43.44
CA ARG A 180 -18.95 6.88 44.51
C ARG A 180 -19.03 7.50 45.88
N GLU A 181 -18.70 8.78 46.01
CA GLU A 181 -18.80 9.54 47.27
C GLU A 181 -20.25 9.73 47.66
N ALA A 182 -21.12 10.17 46.73
CA ALA A 182 -22.55 10.27 46.95
C ALA A 182 -23.19 8.95 47.40
N PHE A 183 -22.78 7.83 46.78
CA PHE A 183 -23.24 6.51 47.20
C PHE A 183 -22.82 6.18 48.65
N ARG A 184 -21.61 6.52 49.06
CA ARG A 184 -21.14 6.31 50.44
C ARG A 184 -21.95 7.11 51.44
N ASP A 185 -22.25 8.37 51.13
CA ASP A 185 -23.03 9.25 51.97
C ASP A 185 -24.49 8.74 52.13
N VAL A 186 -25.17 8.48 51.01
CA VAL A 186 -26.54 7.95 51.02
C VAL A 186 -26.62 6.60 51.73
N ARG A 187 -25.64 5.71 51.53
CA ARG A 187 -25.57 4.41 52.24
C ARG A 187 -25.45 4.59 53.74
N ALA A 188 -24.61 5.54 54.22
CA ALA A 188 -24.48 5.84 55.65
C ALA A 188 -25.79 6.40 56.23
N ARG A 189 -26.46 7.31 55.54
CA ARG A 189 -27.78 7.88 55.96
C ARG A 189 -28.87 6.79 55.98
N TYR A 190 -28.88 5.89 54.96
CA TYR A 190 -29.83 4.78 54.92
C TYR A 190 -29.67 3.83 56.12
N GLN A 191 -28.41 3.51 56.50
CA GLN A 191 -28.12 2.69 57.68
C GLN A 191 -28.57 3.33 58.99
N LEU A 192 -28.65 4.67 59.05
CA LEU A 192 -29.15 5.43 60.21
C LEU A 192 -30.66 5.70 60.13
N GLY A 193 -31.37 5.20 59.11
CA GLY A 193 -32.80 5.47 58.92
C GLY A 193 -33.11 6.91 58.44
N LEU A 194 -32.12 7.64 57.96
CA LEU A 194 -32.24 9.05 57.52
C LEU A 194 -32.41 9.21 56.00
N ALA A 195 -32.37 8.14 55.23
CA ALA A 195 -32.65 8.09 53.80
C ALA A 195 -33.58 6.92 53.50
N ASP A 196 -34.36 7.03 52.44
CA ASP A 196 -35.29 5.99 52.02
C ASP A 196 -34.66 5.04 50.93
N TYR A 197 -35.42 3.99 50.57
CA TYR A 197 -35.01 3.04 49.55
C TYR A 197 -34.90 3.69 48.17
N THR A 198 -35.69 4.70 47.88
CA THR A 198 -35.70 5.41 46.61
C THR A 198 -34.40 6.16 46.40
N ASP A 199 -33.92 6.86 47.44
CA ASP A 199 -32.64 7.56 47.45
C ASP A 199 -31.48 6.60 47.23
N MET A 200 -31.50 5.47 47.94
CA MET A 200 -30.47 4.44 47.79
C MET A 200 -30.46 3.82 46.36
N SER A 201 -31.62 3.48 45.82
CA SER A 201 -31.78 2.91 44.49
C SER A 201 -31.36 3.90 43.39
N SER A 202 -31.72 5.17 43.55
CA SER A 202 -31.34 6.23 42.59
C SER A 202 -29.82 6.42 42.55
N THR A 203 -29.17 6.40 43.71
CA THR A 203 -27.72 6.59 43.83
C THR A 203 -26.94 5.38 43.28
N ILE A 204 -27.44 4.13 43.50
CA ILE A 204 -26.87 2.93 42.87
C ILE A 204 -26.91 3.06 41.36
N ARG A 205 -28.02 3.49 40.80
CA ARG A 205 -28.19 3.68 39.34
C ARG A 205 -27.20 4.70 38.79
N LEU A 206 -27.03 5.86 39.46
CA LEU A 206 -26.05 6.87 39.09
C LEU A 206 -24.62 6.35 39.16
N LEU A 207 -24.28 5.59 40.20
CA LEU A 207 -22.96 4.95 40.31
C LEU A 207 -22.72 3.95 39.17
N THR A 208 -23.70 3.10 38.84
CA THR A 208 -23.61 2.17 37.74
C THR A 208 -23.42 2.89 36.40
N GLN A 209 -24.22 3.94 36.17
CA GLN A 209 -24.09 4.75 34.95
C GLN A 209 -22.71 5.45 34.86
N ALA A 210 -22.17 5.93 35.97
CA ALA A 210 -20.85 6.51 36.00
C ALA A 210 -19.73 5.50 35.75
N MET A 211 -19.89 4.24 36.22
CA MET A 211 -18.96 3.12 35.89
C MET A 211 -18.99 2.77 34.39
N GLU A 212 -20.20 2.66 33.84
CA GLU A 212 -20.39 2.44 32.40
C GLU A 212 -19.74 3.55 31.56
N GLY A 213 -19.93 4.83 31.97
CA GLY A 213 -19.33 5.98 31.33
C GLY A 213 -17.80 5.97 31.32
N VAL A 214 -17.15 5.43 32.37
CA VAL A 214 -15.68 5.23 32.37
C VAL A 214 -15.29 4.15 31.38
N ALA A 215 -15.97 3.01 31.34
CA ALA A 215 -15.67 1.93 30.41
C ALA A 215 -15.87 2.38 28.95
N GLU A 216 -16.94 3.09 28.67
CA GLU A 216 -17.23 3.65 27.35
C GLU A 216 -16.16 4.65 26.91
N SER A 217 -15.75 5.56 27.80
CA SER A 217 -14.71 6.56 27.47
C SER A 217 -13.35 5.92 27.18
N ILE A 218 -12.96 4.85 27.88
CA ILE A 218 -11.74 4.09 27.60
C ILE A 218 -11.86 3.39 26.24
N THR A 219 -13.02 2.80 25.96
CA THR A 219 -13.27 2.14 24.67
C THR A 219 -13.18 3.14 23.52
N LEU A 220 -13.79 4.32 23.67
CA LEU A 220 -13.73 5.38 22.67
C LEU A 220 -12.30 5.86 22.41
N ALA A 221 -11.49 6.02 23.47
CA ALA A 221 -10.09 6.38 23.34
C ALA A 221 -9.28 5.32 22.59
N ASN A 222 -9.51 4.03 22.87
CA ASN A 222 -8.83 2.93 22.17
C ASN A 222 -9.27 2.83 20.70
N VAL A 223 -10.56 3.04 20.41
CA VAL A 223 -11.08 3.06 19.02
C VAL A 223 -10.50 4.25 18.25
N SER A 224 -10.48 5.44 18.83
CA SER A 224 -9.90 6.62 18.20
C SER A 224 -8.39 6.47 17.96
N TYR A 225 -7.66 5.83 18.87
CA TYR A 225 -6.26 5.46 18.69
C TYR A 225 -6.08 4.50 17.50
N ALA A 226 -6.89 3.46 17.43
CA ALA A 226 -6.85 2.50 16.30
C ALA A 226 -7.23 3.15 14.95
N GLN A 227 -8.17 4.11 14.96
CA GLN A 227 -8.50 4.89 13.77
C GLN A 227 -7.32 5.75 13.30
N LEU A 228 -6.64 6.41 14.23
CA LEU A 228 -5.45 7.20 13.93
C LEU A 228 -4.32 6.34 13.34
N LEU A 229 -4.13 5.13 13.90
CA LEU A 229 -3.22 4.13 13.34
C LEU A 229 -3.58 3.73 11.91
N ARG A 230 -4.86 3.47 11.67
CA ARG A 230 -5.35 3.10 10.35
C ARG A 230 -5.12 4.19 9.32
N GLU A 231 -5.29 5.45 9.68
CA GLU A 231 -5.07 6.57 8.76
C GLU A 231 -3.57 6.81 8.46
N LEU A 232 -2.67 6.45 9.37
CA LEU A 232 -1.23 6.47 9.11
C LEU A 232 -0.79 5.39 8.11
N LEU A 233 -1.53 4.27 8.02
CA LEU A 233 -1.23 3.16 7.13
C LEU A 233 0.27 2.80 7.10
N PRO A 234 0.89 2.47 8.24
CA PRO A 234 2.29 2.06 8.22
C PRO A 234 2.43 0.82 7.34
N VAL A 235 3.22 0.95 6.28
CA VAL A 235 3.49 -0.17 5.36
C VAL A 235 4.38 -1.16 6.09
N PRO A 236 4.01 -2.45 6.21
CA PRO A 236 4.89 -3.45 6.79
C PRO A 236 6.13 -3.58 5.92
N ASN A 237 7.31 -3.44 6.52
CA ASN A 237 8.60 -3.52 5.82
C ASN A 237 8.87 -4.92 5.24
N GLN A 238 8.13 -5.94 5.67
CA GLN A 238 8.24 -7.32 5.17
C GLN A 238 6.85 -7.98 5.11
N PRO A 239 6.56 -8.79 4.07
CA PRO A 239 5.34 -9.57 4.00
C PRO A 239 5.22 -10.50 5.20
N GLY A 240 4.09 -10.44 5.93
CA GLY A 240 3.81 -11.31 7.06
C GLY A 240 4.32 -10.82 8.43
N GLN A 241 5.03 -9.69 8.50
CA GLN A 241 5.26 -9.06 9.79
C GLN A 241 3.98 -8.36 10.28
N PRO A 242 3.65 -8.49 11.58
CA PRO A 242 2.61 -7.67 12.17
C PRO A 242 2.99 -6.21 11.96
N ILE A 243 2.00 -5.36 11.69
CA ILE A 243 2.19 -3.91 11.61
C ILE A 243 2.63 -3.45 13.00
N SER A 244 3.93 -3.54 13.26
CA SER A 244 4.52 -2.92 14.42
C SER A 244 4.68 -1.45 14.08
N LEU A 245 3.98 -0.62 14.84
CA LEU A 245 4.19 0.80 14.76
C LEU A 245 5.68 1.08 14.94
N PRO A 246 6.29 1.92 14.10
CA PRO A 246 7.59 2.49 14.38
C PRO A 246 7.58 3.41 15.61
N LEU A 247 6.49 3.39 16.36
CA LEU A 247 6.11 4.28 17.45
C LEU A 247 6.42 3.74 18.85
N VAL A 248 7.15 2.64 19.00
CA VAL A 248 7.84 2.38 20.25
C VAL A 248 9.07 3.29 20.26
N LEU A 249 8.82 4.60 20.43
CA LEU A 249 9.82 5.46 21.01
C LEU A 249 10.09 4.87 22.38
N GLU A 250 11.25 4.20 22.54
CA GLU A 250 11.76 3.90 23.86
C GLU A 250 11.64 5.18 24.71
N PRO A 251 11.04 5.12 25.91
CA PRO A 251 11.02 6.27 26.76
C PRO A 251 12.46 6.75 26.92
N ALA A 252 12.71 8.00 26.58
CA ALA A 252 14.02 8.62 26.80
C ALA A 252 14.35 8.59 28.28
N GLY A 253 15.05 7.56 28.74
CA GLY A 253 15.36 7.37 30.16
C GLY A 253 15.83 5.97 30.56
N GLY A 254 15.83 4.97 29.68
CA GLY A 254 16.41 3.66 29.97
C GLY A 254 17.87 3.59 29.50
N ALA A 255 18.82 3.51 30.44
CA ALA A 255 20.24 3.30 30.14
C ALA A 255 20.39 2.08 29.22
N SER A 256 20.75 2.32 27.97
CA SER A 256 21.08 1.32 26.98
C SER A 256 22.26 0.49 27.44
N THR A 257 22.03 -0.72 27.92
CA THR A 257 23.01 -1.78 27.84
C THR A 257 23.09 -2.20 26.35
N ARG A 258 23.96 -1.50 25.60
CA ARG A 258 24.38 -1.94 24.28
C ARG A 258 24.85 -3.38 24.37
N PRO A 259 24.28 -4.36 23.64
CA PRO A 259 24.98 -5.61 23.45
C PRO A 259 26.28 -5.29 22.69
N SER A 260 27.39 -5.68 23.28
CA SER A 260 28.73 -5.59 22.72
C SER A 260 28.72 -6.15 21.31
N ARG A 261 28.90 -5.26 20.34
CA ARG A 261 29.04 -5.60 18.93
C ARG A 261 30.29 -6.45 18.78
N ALA A 262 30.09 -7.76 18.57
CA ALA A 262 31.18 -8.64 18.18
C ALA A 262 31.79 -8.07 16.89
N THR A 263 33.05 -7.72 16.96
CA THR A 263 33.88 -7.25 15.86
C THR A 263 33.94 -8.35 14.81
N PRO A 264 33.43 -8.14 13.55
CA PRO A 264 33.68 -9.12 12.51
C PRO A 264 35.17 -9.10 12.19
N THR A 265 35.82 -10.22 12.38
CA THR A 265 37.20 -10.50 11.95
C THR A 265 37.27 -10.24 10.45
N ALA A 266 38.01 -9.22 10.06
CA ALA A 266 38.24 -8.88 8.66
C ALA A 266 39.00 -10.03 7.99
N GLN A 267 38.40 -10.74 7.05
CA GLN A 267 39.10 -11.60 6.12
C GLN A 267 39.91 -10.71 5.16
N PRO A 268 41.19 -11.04 4.88
CA PRO A 268 42.00 -10.25 3.95
C PRO A 268 41.44 -10.42 2.51
N ILE A 269 41.16 -9.29 1.88
CA ILE A 269 40.74 -9.19 0.48
C ILE A 269 41.95 -9.63 -0.39
N PRO A 270 41.78 -10.56 -1.36
CA PRO A 270 42.85 -10.87 -2.29
C PRO A 270 43.15 -9.66 -3.18
N GLN A 271 44.38 -9.20 -3.16
CA GLN A 271 44.83 -8.12 -4.03
C GLN A 271 44.86 -8.60 -5.48
N THR A 272 43.90 -8.16 -6.27
CA THR A 272 43.98 -8.24 -7.73
C THR A 272 44.97 -7.21 -8.22
N ARG A 273 46.10 -7.70 -8.79
CA ARG A 273 47.08 -6.87 -9.52
C ARG A 273 46.35 -6.12 -10.65
N THR A 274 46.18 -4.82 -10.47
CA THR A 274 45.78 -3.94 -11.57
C THR A 274 47.00 -3.59 -12.39
N THR A 275 47.08 -4.09 -13.59
CA THR A 275 47.96 -3.61 -14.67
C THR A 275 47.53 -2.19 -15.07
N PRO A 276 48.44 -1.22 -15.13
CA PRO A 276 48.07 0.14 -15.52
C PRO A 276 47.71 0.21 -17.02
N PRO A 277 46.69 1.00 -17.40
CA PRO A 277 46.34 1.16 -18.81
C PRO A 277 47.43 1.91 -19.58
N ALA A 278 47.67 1.44 -20.80
CA ALA A 278 48.60 2.02 -21.74
C ALA A 278 48.30 3.51 -22.00
N ARG A 279 49.34 4.35 -21.84
CA ARG A 279 49.30 5.77 -22.19
C ARG A 279 49.11 5.94 -23.69
N TRP A 280 48.03 6.54 -24.10
CA TRP A 280 47.88 7.08 -25.46
C TRP A 280 48.85 8.24 -25.65
N ARG A 281 49.81 8.05 -26.57
CA ARG A 281 50.64 9.15 -27.06
C ARG A 281 49.79 10.00 -27.97
N ALA A 282 49.68 11.27 -27.68
CA ALA A 282 49.13 12.27 -28.57
C ALA A 282 50.06 12.39 -29.78
N ALA A 283 49.53 12.24 -30.99
CA ALA A 283 50.22 12.54 -32.24
C ALA A 283 50.29 14.05 -32.40
N ALA A 284 51.49 14.55 -32.71
CA ALA A 284 51.75 15.94 -33.04
C ALA A 284 51.12 16.30 -34.41
N PRO A 285 50.69 17.54 -34.61
CA PRO A 285 50.17 17.98 -35.90
C PRO A 285 51.33 18.18 -36.90
N PRO A 286 51.11 17.94 -38.21
CA PRO A 286 52.08 18.25 -39.23
C PRO A 286 52.18 19.76 -39.45
N GLU A 287 53.40 20.28 -39.42
CA GLU A 287 53.78 21.58 -40.00
C GLU A 287 53.80 21.43 -41.53
N GLY A 288 53.18 22.36 -42.21
CA GLY A 288 53.21 22.51 -43.65
C GLY A 288 52.11 23.44 -44.15
#